data_c78f60236069313e1197f6c57965248c
#
_entry.id   c78f60236069313e1197f6c57965248c
#
_cell.length_a   1.000
_cell.length_b   1.000
_cell.length_c   1.000
_cell.angle_alpha   90.00
_cell.angle_beta   90.00
_cell.angle_gamma   90.00
#
_symmetry.space_group_name_H-M   'P 1'
#
loop_
_entity.id
_entity.type
_entity.pdbx_description
1 polymer ?
#
loop_
_entity_poly.entity_id
_entity_poly.type
_entity_poly.pdbx_seq_one_letter_code
_entity_poly.pdbx_strand_id
1 'polypeptide(L)'
;MTKKKQNAHYINNKEFLEAITEYRERRLAAEEAGEEKPRVTNYLGECMVKIANHLAYKSNFVNYTFRDEMILDGIENCITYIDNFDPAKSKNPFAYFTQITYYAFLRRIQKEKKQLDTKYKYIQSLDIQELLTMSDDSDAGTSEFLEYMRKQVDESNSLDEKHSNEKVVKRRPKYFDDKEAIEYAKENIDALKEI
;
A
#
# COMPACT_ATOMS: atom_id res chain seq x y z
N MET A 1 7.19 12.28 40.49
CA MET A 1 6.60 12.81 39.27
C MET A 1 7.45 12.37 38.09
N THR A 2 7.10 11.25 37.47
CA THR A 2 7.82 10.70 36.30
C THR A 2 7.42 11.47 35.06
N LYS A 3 8.33 12.25 34.49
CA LYS A 3 8.14 12.91 33.19
C LYS A 3 7.95 11.82 32.12
N LYS A 4 6.73 11.69 31.56
CA LYS A 4 6.49 10.93 30.34
C LYS A 4 7.50 11.43 29.30
N LYS A 5 8.45 10.58 28.87
CA LYS A 5 9.25 10.83 27.67
C LYS A 5 8.28 10.99 26.52
N GLN A 6 8.08 12.21 26.04
CA GLN A 6 7.43 12.45 24.76
C GLN A 6 8.33 11.79 23.71
N ASN A 7 7.87 10.67 23.16
CA ASN A 7 8.53 10.07 21.99
C ASN A 7 8.48 11.11 20.89
N ALA A 8 9.64 11.68 20.58
CA ALA A 8 9.76 12.61 19.47
C ALA A 8 9.24 11.91 18.20
N HIS A 9 8.25 12.52 17.57
CA HIS A 9 7.70 11.98 16.32
C HIS A 9 8.84 11.90 15.29
N TYR A 10 8.94 10.78 14.57
CA TYR A 10 10.04 10.51 13.62
C TYR A 10 10.10 11.49 12.42
N ILE A 11 9.04 12.29 12.23
CA ILE A 11 8.94 13.39 11.27
C ILE A 11 8.37 14.63 11.99
N ASN A 12 9.03 15.77 11.84
CA ASN A 12 8.50 17.05 12.29
C ASN A 12 7.48 17.58 11.28
N ASN A 13 6.19 17.55 11.64
CA ASN A 13 5.13 17.96 10.72
C ASN A 13 5.18 19.44 10.32
N LYS A 14 5.75 20.32 11.15
CA LYS A 14 5.91 21.74 10.84
C LYS A 14 6.96 21.95 9.74
N GLU A 15 8.14 21.36 9.94
CA GLU A 15 9.23 21.42 8.94
C GLU A 15 8.80 20.75 7.63
N PHE A 16 8.02 19.66 7.72
CA PHE A 16 7.50 18.98 6.54
C PHE A 16 6.48 19.86 5.78
N LEU A 17 5.63 20.61 6.49
CA LEU A 17 4.70 21.56 5.89
C LEU A 17 5.44 22.73 5.22
N GLU A 18 6.46 23.26 5.88
CA GLU A 18 7.30 24.34 5.33
C GLU A 18 8.00 23.89 4.05
N ALA A 19 8.65 22.73 4.08
CA ALA A 19 9.36 22.18 2.94
C ALA A 19 8.45 21.89 1.72
N ILE A 20 7.22 21.40 1.96
CA ILE A 20 6.28 21.12 0.86
C ILE A 20 5.69 22.42 0.30
N THR A 21 5.50 23.45 1.15
CA THR A 21 5.05 24.77 0.71
C THR A 21 6.11 25.45 -0.17
N GLU A 22 7.36 25.42 0.26
CA GLU A 22 8.50 25.92 -0.53
C GLU A 22 8.66 25.18 -1.87
N TYR A 23 8.52 23.86 -1.86
CA TYR A 23 8.55 23.07 -3.10
C TYR A 23 7.43 23.50 -4.06
N ARG A 24 6.20 23.69 -3.54
CA ARG A 24 5.05 24.14 -4.33
C ARG A 24 5.29 25.51 -4.95
N GLU A 25 5.80 26.47 -4.17
CA GLU A 25 6.12 27.80 -4.67
C GLU A 25 7.17 27.76 -5.80
N ARG A 26 8.23 26.96 -5.61
CA ARG A 26 9.25 26.77 -6.66
C ARG A 26 8.67 26.13 -7.92
N ARG A 27 7.75 25.16 -7.75
CA ARG A 27 7.08 24.52 -8.89
C ARG A 27 6.22 25.52 -9.66
N LEU A 28 5.42 26.33 -8.96
CA LEU A 28 4.58 27.35 -9.60
C LEU A 28 5.40 28.38 -10.33
N ALA A 29 6.49 28.85 -9.74
CA ALA A 29 7.42 29.78 -10.38
C ALA A 29 8.06 29.17 -11.66
N ALA A 30 8.46 27.91 -11.63
CA ALA A 30 9.00 27.22 -12.80
C ALA A 30 7.93 27.05 -13.90
N GLU A 31 6.69 26.73 -13.52
CA GLU A 31 5.56 26.61 -14.46
C GLU A 31 5.26 27.95 -15.15
N GLU A 32 5.26 29.08 -14.39
CA GLU A 32 5.09 30.43 -14.93
C GLU A 32 6.24 30.83 -15.84
N ALA A 33 7.48 30.42 -15.54
CA ALA A 33 8.65 30.68 -16.35
C ALA A 33 8.77 29.76 -17.58
N GLY A 34 7.94 28.75 -17.72
CA GLY A 34 8.03 27.74 -18.77
C GLY A 34 9.24 26.82 -18.62
N GLU A 35 9.76 26.67 -17.40
CA GLU A 35 10.88 25.80 -17.06
C GLU A 35 10.43 24.39 -16.70
N GLU A 36 11.38 23.45 -16.69
CA GLU A 36 11.09 22.07 -16.26
C GLU A 36 10.69 22.03 -14.78
N LYS A 37 9.79 21.07 -14.46
CA LYS A 37 9.37 20.80 -13.09
C LYS A 37 10.57 20.54 -12.17
N PRO A 38 10.71 21.28 -11.05
CA PRO A 38 11.81 21.08 -10.12
C PRO A 38 11.74 19.70 -9.46
N ARG A 39 12.90 19.13 -9.21
CA ARG A 39 13.01 17.86 -8.50
C ARG A 39 12.55 18.01 -7.04
N VAL A 40 11.93 16.94 -6.54
CA VAL A 40 11.59 16.84 -5.12
C VAL A 40 12.87 16.93 -4.27
N THR A 41 12.83 17.71 -3.19
CA THR A 41 14.00 17.88 -2.32
C THR A 41 14.34 16.60 -1.58
N ASN A 42 15.62 16.43 -1.22
CA ASN A 42 16.06 15.25 -0.45
C ASN A 42 15.28 15.09 0.86
N TYR A 43 15.02 16.20 1.56
CA TYR A 43 14.26 16.19 2.81
C TYR A 43 12.83 15.64 2.62
N LEU A 44 12.12 16.07 1.59
CA LEU A 44 10.78 15.56 1.26
C LEU A 44 10.84 14.05 0.90
N GLY A 45 11.84 13.66 0.12
CA GLY A 45 12.08 12.25 -0.20
C GLY A 45 12.33 11.40 1.05
N GLU A 46 13.19 11.86 1.95
CA GLU A 46 13.45 11.18 3.22
C GLU A 46 12.18 11.05 4.08
N CYS A 47 11.34 12.08 4.14
CA CYS A 47 10.07 12.02 4.86
C CYS A 47 9.15 10.94 4.28
N MET A 48 9.02 10.86 2.94
CA MET A 48 8.22 9.84 2.27
C MET A 48 8.76 8.43 2.52
N VAL A 49 10.07 8.23 2.44
CA VAL A 49 10.73 6.95 2.76
C VAL A 49 10.49 6.56 4.22
N LYS A 50 10.62 7.48 5.16
CA LYS A 50 10.36 7.24 6.59
C LYS A 50 8.90 6.84 6.83
N ILE A 51 7.94 7.51 6.18
CA ILE A 51 6.50 7.16 6.28
C ILE A 51 6.26 5.75 5.75
N ALA A 52 6.73 5.44 4.55
CA ALA A 52 6.51 4.14 3.92
C ALA A 52 7.13 3.00 4.74
N ASN A 53 8.38 3.15 5.18
CA ASN A 53 9.03 2.16 6.04
C ASN A 53 8.27 1.97 7.36
N HIS A 54 7.92 3.06 8.03
CA HIS A 54 7.24 2.96 9.32
C HIS A 54 5.88 2.27 9.21
N LEU A 55 5.16 2.53 8.12
CA LEU A 55 3.89 1.88 7.83
C LEU A 55 4.08 0.39 7.49
N ALA A 56 5.10 0.02 6.71
CA ALA A 56 5.38 -1.35 6.29
C ALA A 56 5.71 -2.30 7.47
N TYR A 57 6.25 -1.74 8.57
CA TYR A 57 6.54 -2.52 9.78
C TYR A 57 5.36 -2.61 10.76
N LYS A 58 4.19 -2.09 10.43
CA LYS A 58 2.97 -2.31 11.22
C LYS A 58 2.49 -3.76 11.10
N SER A 59 1.82 -4.26 12.15
CA SER A 59 1.31 -5.64 12.21
C SER A 59 0.50 -6.05 10.97
N ASN A 60 -0.23 -5.11 10.38
CA ASN A 60 -1.06 -5.34 9.20
C ASN A 60 -0.26 -5.57 7.91
N PHE A 61 1.02 -5.18 7.87
CA PHE A 61 1.84 -5.19 6.64
C PHE A 61 3.15 -5.96 6.78
N VAL A 62 3.63 -6.22 8.00
CA VAL A 62 4.97 -6.79 8.24
C VAL A 62 5.16 -8.19 7.67
N ASN A 63 4.09 -8.99 7.56
CA ASN A 63 4.17 -10.40 7.18
C ASN A 63 4.08 -10.65 5.66
N TYR A 64 3.97 -9.61 4.84
CA TYR A 64 3.94 -9.79 3.39
C TYR A 64 5.34 -10.00 2.83
N THR A 65 5.51 -11.01 1.96
CA THR A 65 6.79 -11.33 1.30
C THR A 65 7.22 -10.23 0.33
N PHE A 66 6.26 -9.53 -0.25
CA PHE A 66 6.45 -8.39 -1.18
C PHE A 66 6.40 -7.03 -0.48
N ARG A 67 6.87 -6.97 0.79
CA ARG A 67 6.85 -5.74 1.59
C ARG A 67 7.70 -4.63 0.96
N ASP A 68 8.83 -4.97 0.36
CA ASP A 68 9.74 -3.99 -0.23
C ASP A 68 9.11 -3.34 -1.47
N GLU A 69 8.38 -4.12 -2.28
CA GLU A 69 7.60 -3.60 -3.39
C GLU A 69 6.44 -2.70 -2.90
N MET A 70 5.82 -3.02 -1.77
CA MET A 70 4.82 -2.13 -1.15
C MET A 70 5.44 -0.79 -0.78
N ILE A 71 6.63 -0.78 -0.19
CA ILE A 71 7.36 0.45 0.17
C ILE A 71 7.65 1.28 -1.07
N LEU A 72 8.16 0.66 -2.13
CA LEU A 72 8.46 1.33 -3.40
C LEU A 72 7.20 1.93 -4.04
N ASP A 73 6.11 1.16 -4.11
CA ASP A 73 4.81 1.65 -4.61
C ASP A 73 4.28 2.82 -3.77
N GLY A 74 4.48 2.78 -2.45
CA GLY A 74 4.12 3.87 -1.54
C GLY A 74 4.88 5.15 -1.84
N ILE A 75 6.20 5.07 -2.01
CA ILE A 75 7.07 6.20 -2.32
C ILE A 75 6.74 6.78 -3.71
N GLU A 76 6.59 5.93 -4.72
CA GLU A 76 6.22 6.33 -6.08
C GLU A 76 4.90 7.11 -6.09
N ASN A 77 3.88 6.60 -5.39
CA ASN A 77 2.60 7.28 -5.29
C ASN A 77 2.71 8.62 -4.53
N CYS A 78 3.53 8.71 -3.48
CA CYS A 78 3.77 9.98 -2.79
C CYS A 78 4.39 11.03 -3.70
N ILE A 79 5.37 10.65 -4.53
CA ILE A 79 6.01 11.55 -5.50
C ILE A 79 5.03 11.96 -6.60
N THR A 80 4.22 11.02 -7.09
CA THR A 80 3.22 11.27 -8.13
C THR A 80 2.14 12.26 -7.66
N TYR A 81 1.71 12.15 -6.42
CA TYR A 81 0.61 12.95 -5.87
C TYR A 81 1.06 14.13 -5.00
N ILE A 82 2.36 14.45 -4.98
CA ILE A 82 2.90 15.57 -4.19
C ILE A 82 2.27 16.91 -4.58
N ASP A 83 1.98 17.09 -5.87
CA ASP A 83 1.43 18.33 -6.42
C ASP A 83 -0.04 18.57 -6.01
N ASN A 84 -0.73 17.51 -5.62
CA ASN A 84 -2.13 17.58 -5.21
C ASN A 84 -2.32 18.05 -3.76
N PHE A 85 -1.22 18.10 -2.99
CA PHE A 85 -1.28 18.64 -1.64
C PHE A 85 -1.44 20.15 -1.66
N ASP A 86 -2.50 20.65 -1.01
CA ASP A 86 -2.78 22.07 -0.87
C ASP A 86 -2.59 22.55 0.58
N PRO A 87 -1.52 23.30 0.88
CA PRO A 87 -1.25 23.84 2.21
C PRO A 87 -2.35 24.78 2.74
N ALA A 88 -3.15 25.37 1.83
CA ALA A 88 -4.28 26.22 2.23
C ALA A 88 -5.45 25.40 2.81
N LYS A 89 -5.64 24.17 2.30
CA LYS A 89 -6.73 23.28 2.72
C LYS A 89 -6.34 22.38 3.90
N SER A 90 -5.09 21.92 3.93
CA SER A 90 -4.61 21.01 4.97
C SER A 90 -3.25 21.43 5.52
N LYS A 91 -3.14 21.48 6.85
CA LYS A 91 -1.89 21.76 7.56
C LYS A 91 -1.15 20.51 8.02
N ASN A 92 -1.60 19.32 7.59
CA ASN A 92 -1.02 18.05 8.01
C ASN A 92 -0.55 17.20 6.82
N PRO A 93 0.61 17.51 6.23
CA PRO A 93 1.17 16.71 5.14
C PRO A 93 1.49 15.28 5.58
N PHE A 94 1.87 15.06 6.83
CA PHE A 94 2.14 13.73 7.34
C PHE A 94 0.94 12.78 7.20
N ALA A 95 -0.25 13.22 7.60
CA ALA A 95 -1.47 12.42 7.46
C ALA A 95 -1.81 12.17 5.98
N TYR A 96 -1.67 13.19 5.13
CA TYR A 96 -1.91 13.08 3.70
C TYR A 96 -1.03 12.02 3.03
N PHE A 97 0.28 12.07 3.23
CA PHE A 97 1.20 11.10 2.63
C PHE A 97 1.10 9.71 3.25
N THR A 98 0.79 9.62 4.55
CA THR A 98 0.50 8.32 5.19
C THR A 98 -0.71 7.64 4.54
N GLN A 99 -1.76 8.39 4.23
CA GLN A 99 -2.94 7.87 3.56
C GLN A 99 -2.65 7.42 2.13
N ILE A 100 -1.88 8.18 1.37
CA ILE A 100 -1.44 7.78 0.01
C ILE A 100 -0.68 6.46 0.07
N THR A 101 0.30 6.37 0.97
CA THR A 101 1.11 5.16 1.18
C THR A 101 0.24 3.96 1.56
N TYR A 102 -0.71 4.15 2.48
CA TYR A 102 -1.63 3.11 2.91
C TYR A 102 -2.45 2.54 1.74
N TYR A 103 -3.01 3.41 0.91
CA TYR A 103 -3.77 2.94 -0.26
C TYR A 103 -2.88 2.32 -1.35
N ALA A 104 -1.63 2.76 -1.48
CA ALA A 104 -0.67 2.10 -2.36
C ALA A 104 -0.42 0.65 -1.90
N PHE A 105 -0.24 0.44 -0.60
CA PHE A 105 -0.07 -0.89 -0.01
C PHE A 105 -1.29 -1.79 -0.25
N LEU A 106 -2.49 -1.28 -0.03
CA LEU A 106 -3.72 -2.04 -0.30
C LEU A 106 -3.84 -2.43 -1.78
N ARG A 107 -3.50 -1.51 -2.70
CA ARG A 107 -3.50 -1.82 -4.15
C ARG A 107 -2.49 -2.91 -4.50
N ARG A 108 -1.28 -2.87 -3.93
CA ARG A 108 -0.27 -3.92 -4.13
C ARG A 108 -0.78 -5.26 -3.63
N ILE A 109 -1.33 -5.34 -2.43
CA ILE A 109 -1.91 -6.56 -1.86
C ILE A 109 -3.01 -7.13 -2.78
N GLN A 110 -3.90 -6.28 -3.28
CA GLN A 110 -4.95 -6.71 -4.21
C GLN A 110 -4.37 -7.21 -5.54
N LYS A 111 -3.33 -6.55 -6.05
CA LYS A 111 -2.64 -6.96 -7.28
C LYS A 111 -1.99 -8.34 -7.12
N GLU A 112 -1.27 -8.56 -6.02
CA GLU A 112 -0.61 -9.82 -5.73
C GLU A 112 -1.62 -10.96 -5.53
N LYS A 113 -2.71 -10.71 -4.80
CA LYS A 113 -3.81 -11.67 -4.67
C LYS A 113 -4.40 -12.04 -6.03
N LYS A 114 -4.70 -11.05 -6.88
CA LYS A 114 -5.23 -11.31 -8.23
C LYS A 114 -4.26 -12.09 -9.11
N GLN A 115 -2.96 -11.84 -9.00
CA GLN A 115 -1.96 -12.61 -9.73
C GLN A 115 -1.90 -14.05 -9.25
N LEU A 116 -1.98 -14.27 -7.93
CA LEU A 116 -2.00 -15.59 -7.33
C LEU A 116 -3.24 -16.38 -7.80
N ASP A 117 -4.43 -15.78 -7.74
CA ASP A 117 -5.67 -16.37 -8.24
C ASP A 117 -5.58 -16.73 -9.72
N THR A 118 -4.95 -15.87 -10.53
CA THR A 118 -4.75 -16.15 -11.95
C THR A 118 -3.81 -17.35 -12.16
N LYS A 119 -2.73 -17.44 -11.38
CA LYS A 119 -1.81 -18.59 -11.41
C LYS A 119 -2.52 -19.88 -11.03
N TYR A 120 -3.34 -19.85 -9.97
CA TYR A 120 -4.10 -21.04 -9.56
C TYR A 120 -5.13 -21.48 -10.61
N LYS A 121 -5.87 -20.54 -11.19
CA LYS A 121 -6.81 -20.84 -12.29
C LYS A 121 -6.12 -21.42 -13.52
N TYR A 122 -4.92 -20.92 -13.85
CA TYR A 122 -4.12 -21.47 -14.94
C TYR A 122 -3.67 -22.89 -14.64
N ILE A 123 -3.15 -23.17 -13.43
CA ILE A 123 -2.75 -24.53 -13.02
C ILE A 123 -3.95 -25.46 -13.03
N GLN A 124 -5.11 -25.00 -12.58
CA GLN A 124 -6.35 -25.80 -12.61
C GLN A 124 -6.81 -26.12 -14.04
N SER A 125 -6.54 -25.23 -15.01
CA SER A 125 -6.89 -25.43 -16.43
C SER A 125 -5.94 -26.40 -17.15
N LEU A 126 -4.75 -26.65 -16.60
CA LEU A 126 -3.85 -27.67 -17.11
C LEU A 126 -4.38 -29.05 -16.78
N ASP A 127 -4.44 -29.95 -17.76
CA ASP A 127 -4.72 -31.36 -17.48
C ASP A 127 -3.47 -31.99 -16.86
N ILE A 128 -3.41 -31.88 -15.54
CA ILE A 128 -2.28 -32.33 -14.73
C ILE A 128 -2.11 -33.86 -14.82
N GLN A 129 -3.20 -34.60 -15.08
CA GLN A 129 -3.14 -36.04 -15.31
C GLN A 129 -2.44 -36.37 -16.61
N GLU A 130 -2.68 -35.61 -17.68
CA GLU A 130 -2.00 -35.76 -18.96
C GLU A 130 -0.51 -35.43 -18.82
N LEU A 131 -0.15 -34.35 -18.12
CA LEU A 131 1.23 -33.97 -17.81
C LEU A 131 1.97 -35.04 -16.98
N LEU A 132 1.30 -35.70 -16.03
CA LEU A 132 1.87 -36.77 -15.22
C LEU A 132 2.12 -38.06 -16.04
N THR A 133 1.22 -38.37 -16.98
CA THR A 133 1.41 -39.55 -17.86
C THR A 133 2.52 -39.33 -18.89
N MET A 134 2.86 -38.07 -19.20
CA MET A 134 3.98 -37.71 -20.08
C MET A 134 5.34 -37.67 -19.36
N SER A 135 5.36 -37.52 -18.03
CA SER A 135 6.59 -37.61 -17.25
C SER A 135 6.80 -39.06 -16.81
N ASP A 136 7.81 -39.72 -17.37
CA ASP A 136 8.17 -41.11 -17.09
C ASP A 136 8.72 -41.34 -15.66
N ASP A 137 8.82 -40.27 -14.87
CA ASP A 137 9.24 -40.25 -13.47
C ASP A 137 8.02 -40.09 -12.54
N SER A 138 7.45 -41.24 -12.14
CA SER A 138 6.48 -41.31 -11.05
C SER A 138 7.17 -41.11 -9.69
N ASP A 139 7.81 -39.97 -9.49
CA ASP A 139 8.40 -39.63 -8.20
C ASP A 139 7.30 -39.21 -7.22
N ALA A 140 7.32 -39.79 -6.01
CA ALA A 140 6.37 -39.51 -4.95
C ALA A 140 6.25 -38.01 -4.62
N GLY A 141 7.32 -37.25 -4.83
CA GLY A 141 7.34 -35.78 -4.65
C GLY A 141 6.41 -35.03 -5.60
N THR A 142 6.21 -35.54 -6.82
CA THR A 142 5.32 -34.93 -7.81
C THR A 142 3.86 -35.06 -7.38
N SER A 143 3.46 -36.20 -6.83
CA SER A 143 2.10 -36.44 -6.33
C SER A 143 1.77 -35.54 -5.12
N GLU A 144 2.71 -35.41 -4.18
CA GLU A 144 2.54 -34.55 -2.98
C GLU A 144 2.45 -33.06 -3.36
N PHE A 145 3.27 -32.62 -4.32
CA PHE A 145 3.18 -31.27 -4.85
C PHE A 145 1.83 -30.97 -5.51
N LEU A 146 1.29 -31.91 -6.27
CA LEU A 146 -0.01 -31.74 -6.94
C LEU A 146 -1.16 -31.71 -5.94
N GLU A 147 -1.11 -32.53 -4.89
CA GLU A 147 -2.10 -32.53 -3.82
C GLU A 147 -2.06 -31.20 -3.07
N TYR A 148 -0.86 -30.67 -2.76
CA TYR A 148 -0.68 -29.35 -2.20
C TYR A 148 -1.30 -28.26 -3.09
N MET A 149 -1.04 -28.29 -4.39
CA MET A 149 -1.57 -27.31 -5.34
C MET A 149 -3.10 -27.38 -5.46
N ARG A 150 -3.69 -28.58 -5.48
CA ARG A 150 -5.16 -28.76 -5.44
C ARG A 150 -5.76 -28.13 -4.19
N LYS A 151 -5.19 -28.40 -3.03
CA LYS A 151 -5.64 -27.84 -1.76
C LYS A 151 -5.60 -26.31 -1.77
N GLN A 152 -4.56 -25.69 -2.32
CA GLN A 152 -4.44 -24.24 -2.44
C GLN A 152 -5.51 -23.65 -3.38
N VAL A 153 -5.83 -24.33 -4.49
CA VAL A 153 -6.89 -23.94 -5.42
C VAL A 153 -8.26 -24.01 -4.74
N ASP A 154 -8.54 -25.09 -4.00
CA ASP A 154 -9.81 -25.27 -3.30
C ASP A 154 -9.99 -24.24 -2.18
N GLU A 155 -8.93 -23.91 -1.44
CA GLU A 155 -8.94 -22.84 -0.43
C GLU A 155 -9.21 -21.47 -1.07
N SER A 156 -8.58 -21.16 -2.22
CA SER A 156 -8.81 -19.92 -2.97
C SER A 156 -10.26 -19.82 -3.46
N ASN A 157 -10.82 -20.88 -4.05
CA ASN A 157 -12.19 -20.91 -4.52
C ASN A 157 -13.20 -20.73 -3.37
N SER A 158 -12.93 -21.32 -2.20
CA SER A 158 -13.78 -21.18 -1.01
C SER A 158 -13.81 -19.76 -0.46
N LEU A 159 -12.72 -19.01 -0.61
CA LEU A 159 -12.63 -17.59 -0.23
C LEU A 159 -13.39 -16.71 -1.22
N ASP A 160 -13.32 -17.00 -2.52
CA ASP A 160 -14.07 -16.29 -3.55
C ASP A 160 -15.59 -16.46 -3.39
N GLU A 161 -16.06 -17.66 -3.04
CA GLU A 161 -17.47 -17.91 -2.74
C GLU A 161 -17.96 -17.16 -1.50
N LYS A 162 -17.16 -17.06 -0.45
CA LYS A 162 -17.49 -16.27 0.75
C LYS A 162 -17.56 -14.77 0.43
N HIS A 163 -16.65 -14.26 -0.40
CA HIS A 163 -16.62 -12.85 -0.81
C HIS A 163 -17.72 -12.49 -1.82
N SER A 164 -18.17 -13.45 -2.65
CA SER A 164 -19.28 -13.24 -3.58
C SER A 164 -20.64 -13.21 -2.87
N ASN A 165 -20.78 -13.89 -1.75
CA ASN A 165 -21.99 -13.88 -0.93
C ASN A 165 -22.07 -12.66 0.01
N GLU A 166 -20.92 -12.10 0.40
CA GLU A 166 -20.84 -10.77 1.00
C GLU A 166 -20.80 -9.70 -0.11
N LYS A 167 -21.90 -9.49 -0.80
CA LYS A 167 -22.14 -8.25 -1.56
C LYS A 167 -22.27 -7.08 -0.60
N VAL A 168 -21.23 -6.77 0.14
CA VAL A 168 -21.02 -5.43 0.63
C VAL A 168 -20.62 -4.62 -0.59
N VAL A 169 -21.63 -4.02 -1.21
CA VAL A 169 -21.46 -2.87 -2.09
C VAL A 169 -20.90 -1.73 -1.22
N LYS A 170 -19.64 -1.84 -0.81
CA LYS A 170 -18.84 -0.70 -0.44
C LYS A 170 -18.61 0.03 -1.75
N ARG A 171 -19.57 0.94 -2.08
CA ARG A 171 -19.37 1.96 -3.09
C ARG A 171 -17.96 2.47 -2.87
N ARG A 172 -17.10 2.42 -3.92
CA ARG A 172 -15.83 3.16 -3.93
C ARG A 172 -16.18 4.56 -3.45
N PRO A 173 -15.57 5.09 -2.41
CA PRO A 173 -15.82 6.46 -2.01
C PRO A 173 -15.49 7.30 -3.24
N LYS A 174 -16.52 7.91 -3.79
CA LYS A 174 -16.41 8.93 -4.79
C LYS A 174 -15.70 10.07 -4.08
N TYR A 175 -14.42 10.31 -4.38
CA TYR A 175 -13.64 11.43 -3.84
C TYR A 175 -13.92 11.66 -2.35
N PHE A 176 -12.98 11.24 -1.50
CA PHE A 176 -13.11 11.51 -0.07
C PHE A 176 -13.26 13.01 0.11
N ASP A 177 -14.38 13.45 0.67
CA ASP A 177 -14.48 14.76 1.29
C ASP A 177 -13.40 14.83 2.38
N ASP A 178 -12.59 15.89 2.40
CA ASP A 178 -11.41 16.02 3.27
C ASP A 178 -11.75 15.77 4.77
N LYS A 179 -13.03 15.91 5.17
CA LYS A 179 -13.52 15.63 6.51
C LYS A 179 -13.59 14.12 6.82
N GLU A 180 -14.12 13.31 5.92
CA GLU A 180 -14.22 11.86 6.10
C GLU A 180 -12.84 11.20 6.06
N ALA A 181 -11.93 11.71 5.22
CA ALA A 181 -10.54 11.25 5.16
C ALA A 181 -9.77 11.54 6.46
N ILE A 182 -10.01 12.70 7.06
CA ILE A 182 -9.40 13.11 8.34
C ILE A 182 -10.00 12.30 9.51
N GLU A 183 -11.28 12.01 9.48
CA GLU A 183 -11.98 11.24 10.53
C GLU A 183 -11.55 9.76 10.47
N TYR A 184 -11.50 9.16 9.29
CA TYR A 184 -10.95 7.82 9.09
C TYR A 184 -9.47 7.69 9.46
N ALA A 185 -8.66 8.71 9.14
CA ALA A 185 -7.26 8.77 9.57
C ALA A 185 -7.13 8.93 11.10
N LYS A 186 -8.01 9.69 11.73
CA LYS A 186 -8.05 9.85 13.21
C LYS A 186 -8.45 8.56 13.90
N GLU A 187 -9.53 7.91 13.51
CA GLU A 187 -9.99 6.65 14.09
C GLU A 187 -8.93 5.54 13.97
N ASN A 188 -8.24 5.46 12.82
CA ASN A 188 -7.18 4.47 12.65
C ASN A 188 -5.86 4.85 13.33
N ILE A 189 -5.58 6.14 13.54
CA ILE A 189 -4.42 6.60 14.33
C ILE A 189 -4.68 6.39 15.83
N ASP A 190 -5.88 6.56 16.31
CA ASP A 190 -6.26 6.36 17.71
C ASP A 190 -6.33 4.85 18.04
N ALA A 191 -6.84 4.02 17.17
CA ALA A 191 -6.74 2.56 17.27
C ALA A 191 -5.29 2.03 17.24
N LEU A 192 -4.35 2.78 16.66
CA LEU A 192 -2.91 2.47 16.65
C LEU A 192 -2.16 2.96 17.89
N LYS A 193 -2.82 3.74 18.77
CA LYS A 193 -2.23 4.18 20.05
C LYS A 193 -2.52 3.23 21.22
N GLU A 194 -3.49 2.34 21.07
CA GLU A 194 -3.91 1.38 22.10
C GLU A 194 -3.21 0.00 21.97
N ILE A 195 -2.31 -0.19 21.00
CA ILE A 195 -1.42 -1.33 20.84
C ILE A 195 0.04 -0.90 21.04
#